data_84f9b19345fc0e43cb81372f0755bb5d
#
_entry.id   84f9b19345fc0e43cb81372f0755bb5d
#
_cell.length_a   1.000
_cell.length_b   1.000
_cell.length_c   1.000
_cell.angle_alpha   90.00
_cell.angle_beta   90.00
_cell.angle_gamma   90.00
#
_symmetry.space_group_name_H-M   'P 1'
#
loop_
_entity.id
_entity.type
_entity.pdbx_description
1 polymer ?
#
loop_
_entity_poly.entity_id
_entity_poly.type
_entity_poly.pdbx_seq_one_letter_code
_entity_poly.pdbx_strand_id
1 'polypeptide(L)'
;MTRKKGRDPGILSGLIIFAALSVILGWGWHSLPGYDVEPGVHVVERAFYDKQSDLMVEVTGEIVRVVRPVKGNEGHQEFQLRLPNGQLLLVVRNTSAEDRIPLETSDKVTVRGNYQWSELGGVIHGTQRDYSLDRMHGWIEHDGKKYD
;
A
#
# COMPACT_ATOMS: atom_id res chain seq x y z
N MET A 1 -28.18 -70.80 -20.13
CA MET A 1 -28.54 -69.54 -19.41
C MET A 1 -27.27 -68.85 -18.93
N THR A 2 -26.77 -67.87 -19.68
CA THR A 2 -25.59 -67.11 -19.34
C THR A 2 -26.00 -65.72 -18.90
N ARG A 3 -25.81 -65.38 -17.64
CA ARG A 3 -26.11 -64.09 -17.00
C ARG A 3 -25.00 -63.08 -17.33
N LYS A 4 -25.33 -62.11 -18.17
CA LYS A 4 -24.47 -61.00 -18.47
C LYS A 4 -24.42 -60.03 -17.28
N LYS A 5 -23.27 -59.86 -16.65
CA LYS A 5 -23.04 -58.89 -15.54
C LYS A 5 -22.89 -57.51 -16.14
N GLY A 6 -23.89 -56.65 -15.89
CA GLY A 6 -23.81 -55.24 -16.30
C GLY A 6 -22.73 -54.50 -15.53
N ARG A 7 -21.90 -53.78 -16.24
CA ARG A 7 -20.95 -52.78 -15.68
C ARG A 7 -21.72 -51.49 -15.49
N ASP A 8 -21.82 -51.04 -14.26
CA ASP A 8 -22.37 -49.73 -13.93
C ASP A 8 -21.36 -48.63 -14.30
N PRO A 9 -21.72 -47.66 -15.15
CA PRO A 9 -20.82 -46.59 -15.58
C PRO A 9 -20.83 -45.39 -14.63
N GLY A 10 -21.40 -45.52 -13.39
CA GLY A 10 -21.70 -44.37 -12.54
C GLY A 10 -20.55 -43.83 -11.66
N ILE A 11 -19.46 -44.58 -11.47
CA ILE A 11 -18.45 -44.17 -10.47
C ILE A 11 -17.30 -43.38 -11.10
N LEU A 12 -17.02 -43.59 -12.38
CA LEU A 12 -15.92 -42.89 -13.07
C LEU A 12 -16.28 -41.46 -13.51
N SER A 13 -17.59 -41.18 -13.71
CA SER A 13 -18.02 -39.82 -14.09
C SER A 13 -17.95 -38.81 -12.93
N GLY A 14 -18.17 -39.28 -11.68
CA GLY A 14 -18.11 -38.39 -10.50
C GLY A 14 -16.69 -37.93 -10.14
N LEU A 15 -15.69 -38.77 -10.34
CA LEU A 15 -14.31 -38.46 -10.02
C LEU A 15 -13.68 -37.47 -11.01
N ILE A 16 -14.08 -37.53 -12.30
CA ILE A 16 -13.59 -36.58 -13.32
C ILE A 16 -14.20 -35.19 -13.13
N ILE A 17 -15.46 -35.13 -12.69
CA ILE A 17 -16.12 -33.84 -12.43
C ILE A 17 -15.52 -33.15 -11.20
N PHE A 18 -15.15 -33.89 -10.15
CA PHE A 18 -14.47 -33.33 -8.97
C PHE A 18 -13.07 -32.82 -9.27
N ALA A 19 -12.31 -33.53 -10.10
CA ALA A 19 -10.98 -33.09 -10.52
C ALA A 19 -11.02 -31.84 -11.40
N ALA A 20 -12.01 -31.73 -12.29
CA ALA A 20 -12.19 -30.54 -13.13
C ALA A 20 -12.62 -29.31 -12.30
N LEU A 21 -13.50 -29.48 -11.30
CA LEU A 21 -13.90 -28.37 -10.43
C LEU A 21 -12.73 -27.87 -9.55
N SER A 22 -11.86 -28.78 -9.08
CA SER A 22 -10.69 -28.41 -8.28
C SER A 22 -9.68 -27.59 -9.08
N VAL A 23 -9.51 -27.89 -10.37
CA VAL A 23 -8.61 -27.14 -11.26
C VAL A 23 -9.19 -25.74 -11.56
N ILE A 24 -10.49 -25.62 -11.75
CA ILE A 24 -11.13 -24.32 -11.99
C ILE A 24 -11.06 -23.43 -10.74
N LEU A 25 -11.25 -23.99 -9.54
CA LEU A 25 -11.13 -23.23 -8.29
C LEU A 25 -9.67 -22.87 -7.96
N GLY A 26 -8.71 -23.70 -8.33
CA GLY A 26 -7.27 -23.42 -8.09
C GLY A 26 -6.70 -22.37 -9.05
N TRP A 27 -7.20 -22.26 -10.27
CA TRP A 27 -6.74 -21.28 -11.25
C TRP A 27 -7.47 -19.94 -11.15
N GLY A 28 -8.67 -19.93 -10.60
CA GLY A 28 -9.49 -18.71 -10.45
C GLY A 28 -8.97 -17.74 -9.39
N TRP A 29 -8.15 -18.18 -8.45
CA TRP A 29 -7.64 -17.33 -7.36
C TRP A 29 -6.35 -16.58 -7.72
N HIS A 30 -5.64 -17.00 -8.77
CA HIS A 30 -4.40 -16.33 -9.19
C HIS A 30 -4.58 -15.26 -10.27
N SER A 31 -5.81 -14.99 -10.72
CA SER A 31 -6.05 -14.11 -11.86
C SER A 31 -7.11 -13.04 -11.65
N LEU A 32 -7.42 -12.68 -10.40
CA LEU A 32 -8.23 -11.48 -10.14
C LEU A 32 -7.27 -10.28 -10.13
N PRO A 33 -7.31 -9.41 -11.15
CA PRO A 33 -6.54 -8.16 -11.13
C PRO A 33 -7.13 -7.27 -10.05
N GLY A 34 -6.38 -7.02 -8.98
CA GLY A 34 -6.77 -6.05 -7.96
C GLY A 34 -6.45 -6.39 -6.51
N TYR A 35 -5.77 -7.49 -6.21
CA TYR A 35 -5.46 -7.87 -4.82
C TYR A 35 -3.97 -7.79 -4.43
N ASP A 36 -3.13 -7.28 -5.31
CA ASP A 36 -1.73 -6.95 -4.98
C ASP A 36 -1.60 -5.51 -4.45
N VAL A 37 -2.53 -5.11 -3.58
CA VAL A 37 -2.35 -3.86 -2.84
C VAL A 37 -1.35 -4.12 -1.72
N GLU A 38 -0.25 -3.38 -1.72
CA GLU A 38 0.79 -3.49 -0.71
C GLU A 38 0.19 -3.44 0.71
N PRO A 39 0.68 -4.25 1.65
CA PRO A 39 0.10 -4.33 3.01
C PRO A 39 -0.08 -2.98 3.69
N GLY A 40 0.82 -2.03 3.46
CA GLY A 40 0.76 -0.68 4.01
C GLY A 40 -0.46 0.12 3.54
N VAL A 41 -0.88 -0.06 2.30
CA VAL A 41 -2.06 0.63 1.74
C VAL A 41 -3.34 0.16 2.44
N HIS A 42 -3.49 -1.13 2.70
CA HIS A 42 -4.64 -1.65 3.44
C HIS A 42 -4.69 -1.15 4.90
N VAL A 43 -3.53 -0.99 5.54
CA VAL A 43 -3.47 -0.42 6.90
C VAL A 43 -3.97 1.01 6.90
N VAL A 44 -3.51 1.84 5.96
CA VAL A 44 -3.93 3.25 5.84
C VAL A 44 -5.39 3.38 5.45
N GLU A 45 -5.86 2.55 4.53
CA GLU A 45 -7.28 2.52 4.13
C GLU A 45 -8.19 2.21 5.32
N ARG A 46 -7.88 1.17 6.08
CA ARG A 46 -8.62 0.81 7.29
C ARG A 46 -8.55 1.92 8.33
N ALA A 47 -7.36 2.47 8.59
CA ALA A 47 -7.18 3.56 9.53
C ALA A 47 -8.01 4.80 9.16
N PHE A 48 -8.19 5.06 7.86
CA PHE A 48 -9.04 6.15 7.39
C PHE A 48 -10.52 5.90 7.71
N TYR A 49 -11.04 4.71 7.42
CA TYR A 49 -12.43 4.37 7.73
C TYR A 49 -12.72 4.33 9.22
N ASP A 50 -11.80 3.81 10.01
CA ASP A 50 -11.92 3.68 11.46
C ASP A 50 -11.52 4.97 12.22
N LYS A 51 -11.12 6.04 11.50
CA LYS A 51 -10.64 7.32 12.06
C LYS A 51 -9.50 7.16 13.07
N GLN A 52 -8.60 6.22 12.78
CA GLN A 52 -7.45 5.95 13.64
C GLN A 52 -6.28 6.87 13.30
N SER A 53 -5.51 7.20 14.32
CA SER A 53 -4.29 8.00 14.25
C SER A 53 -3.15 7.32 15.01
N ASP A 54 -1.94 7.90 14.95
CA ASP A 54 -0.73 7.41 15.64
C ASP A 54 -0.27 6.02 15.19
N LEU A 55 -0.41 5.73 13.91
CA LEU A 55 0.04 4.47 13.31
C LEU A 55 1.32 4.69 12.50
N MET A 56 2.37 3.93 12.80
CA MET A 56 3.53 3.86 11.94
C MET A 56 3.19 3.04 10.68
N VAL A 57 3.26 3.69 9.53
CA VAL A 57 2.91 3.08 8.23
C VAL A 57 4.08 3.20 7.26
N GLU A 58 4.11 2.29 6.29
CA GLU A 58 5.02 2.32 5.16
C GLU A 58 4.19 2.12 3.89
N VAL A 59 4.19 3.10 3.00
CA VAL A 59 3.37 3.11 1.79
C VAL A 59 4.16 3.60 0.60
N THR A 60 3.88 3.03 -0.56
CA THR A 60 4.40 3.49 -1.84
C THR A 60 3.28 4.15 -2.64
N GLY A 61 3.57 5.26 -3.28
CA GLY A 61 2.60 5.98 -4.09
C GLY A 61 3.26 6.91 -5.11
N GLU A 62 2.42 7.64 -5.82
CA GLU A 62 2.82 8.62 -6.83
C GLU A 62 2.57 10.03 -6.30
N ILE A 63 3.54 10.92 -6.46
CA ILE A 63 3.39 12.33 -6.12
C ILE A 63 2.48 13.00 -7.13
N VAL A 64 1.35 13.53 -6.66
CA VAL A 64 0.41 14.27 -7.51
C VAL A 64 0.58 15.78 -7.40
N ARG A 65 1.21 16.25 -6.33
CA ARG A 65 1.49 17.68 -6.12
C ARG A 65 2.64 17.86 -5.14
N VAL A 66 3.58 18.72 -5.47
CA VAL A 66 4.59 19.24 -4.55
C VAL A 66 4.15 20.63 -4.08
N VAL A 67 4.07 20.81 -2.76
CA VAL A 67 3.69 22.11 -2.17
C VAL A 67 4.94 22.99 -2.10
N ARG A 68 4.86 24.18 -2.70
CA ARG A 68 5.95 25.14 -2.63
C ARG A 68 6.02 25.76 -1.23
N PRO A 69 7.22 25.90 -0.66
CA PRO A 69 7.36 26.56 0.63
C PRO A 69 6.88 28.01 0.53
N VAL A 70 6.11 28.42 1.54
CA VAL A 70 5.75 29.84 1.74
C VAL A 70 6.80 30.47 2.65
N LYS A 71 7.02 31.77 2.48
CA LYS A 71 7.92 32.53 3.34
C LYS A 71 7.54 32.37 4.81
N GLY A 72 8.48 31.92 5.63
CA GLY A 72 8.26 31.60 7.04
C GLY A 72 7.96 30.14 7.34
N ASN A 73 7.81 29.28 6.31
CA ASN A 73 7.61 27.82 6.45
C ASN A 73 8.68 27.03 5.68
N GLU A 74 9.89 27.56 5.61
CA GLU A 74 11.00 26.93 4.90
C GLU A 74 11.50 25.64 5.59
N GLY A 75 11.13 25.45 6.86
CA GLY A 75 11.49 24.27 7.66
C GLY A 75 10.72 22.98 7.34
N HIS A 76 9.82 23.03 6.34
CA HIS A 76 9.01 21.87 5.96
C HIS A 76 9.08 21.62 4.46
N GLN A 77 8.98 20.35 4.10
CA GLN A 77 8.71 19.90 2.74
C GLN A 77 7.40 19.11 2.75
N GLU A 78 6.46 19.51 1.90
CA GLU A 78 5.13 18.95 1.84
C GLU A 78 4.80 18.51 0.42
N PHE A 79 4.14 17.36 0.29
CA PHE A 79 3.63 16.88 -0.99
C PHE A 79 2.41 15.98 -0.81
N GLN A 80 1.58 15.89 -1.84
CA GLN A 80 0.45 14.98 -1.89
C GLN A 80 0.86 13.68 -2.59
N LEU A 81 0.61 12.58 -1.92
CA LEU A 81 0.87 11.22 -2.39
C LEU A 81 -0.45 10.53 -2.72
N ARG A 82 -0.58 9.98 -3.92
CA ARG A 82 -1.70 9.12 -4.31
C ARG A 82 -1.28 7.66 -4.18
N LEU A 83 -2.00 6.94 -3.35
CA LEU A 83 -1.84 5.50 -3.17
C LEU A 83 -2.45 4.71 -4.33
N PRO A 84 -2.07 3.42 -4.55
CA PRO A 84 -2.65 2.58 -5.60
C PRO A 84 -4.17 2.42 -5.54
N ASN A 85 -4.79 2.51 -4.35
CA ASN A 85 -6.24 2.48 -4.16
C ASN A 85 -6.93 3.83 -4.45
N GLY A 86 -6.17 4.86 -4.86
CA GLY A 86 -6.67 6.20 -5.16
C GLY A 86 -6.76 7.15 -3.96
N GLN A 87 -6.49 6.69 -2.73
CA GLN A 87 -6.48 7.53 -1.55
C GLN A 87 -5.36 8.57 -1.64
N LEU A 88 -5.66 9.82 -1.28
CA LEU A 88 -4.69 10.90 -1.22
C LEU A 88 -4.21 11.11 0.22
N LEU A 89 -2.91 11.26 0.38
CA LEU A 89 -2.26 11.56 1.65
C LEU A 89 -1.45 12.85 1.52
N LEU A 90 -1.45 13.67 2.56
CA LEU A 90 -0.47 14.72 2.72
C LEU A 90 0.75 14.15 3.44
N VAL A 91 1.92 14.30 2.85
CA VAL A 91 3.20 13.95 3.49
C VAL A 91 3.90 15.22 3.92
N VAL A 92 4.32 15.27 5.18
CA VAL A 92 5.02 16.40 5.78
C VAL A 92 6.37 15.92 6.33
N ARG A 93 7.45 16.52 5.86
CA ARG A 93 8.82 16.28 6.33
C ARG A 93 9.38 17.57 6.91
N ASN A 94 9.90 17.50 8.13
CA ASN A 94 10.75 18.56 8.66
C ASN A 94 12.11 18.48 7.97
N THR A 95 12.59 19.59 7.46
CA THR A 95 13.85 19.62 6.70
C THR A 95 14.47 21.01 6.75
N SER A 96 15.78 21.08 6.53
CA SER A 96 16.45 22.33 6.17
C SER A 96 16.35 22.57 4.66
N ALA A 97 16.73 23.76 4.21
CA ALA A 97 16.77 24.06 2.78
C ALA A 97 17.78 23.17 2.02
N GLU A 98 18.83 22.75 2.70
CA GLU A 98 19.94 21.93 2.16
C GLU A 98 19.57 20.43 2.08
N ASP A 99 18.66 19.98 2.96
CA ASP A 99 18.26 18.56 3.07
C ASP A 99 16.95 18.25 2.31
N ARG A 100 16.50 19.16 1.46
CA ARG A 100 15.30 18.94 0.65
C ARG A 100 15.51 17.81 -0.36
N ILE A 101 14.52 16.93 -0.43
CA ILE A 101 14.47 15.89 -1.45
C ILE A 101 14.04 16.53 -2.77
N PRO A 102 14.73 16.28 -3.90
CA PRO A 102 14.35 16.80 -5.20
C PRO A 102 13.15 16.03 -5.76
N LEU A 103 11.94 16.35 -5.29
CA LEU A 103 10.69 15.68 -5.65
C LEU A 103 9.97 16.45 -6.76
N GLU A 104 9.43 15.69 -7.71
CA GLU A 104 8.59 16.21 -8.80
C GLU A 104 7.24 15.48 -8.85
N THR A 105 6.28 16.10 -9.53
CA THR A 105 5.00 15.44 -9.81
C THR A 105 5.22 14.22 -10.72
N SER A 106 4.51 13.15 -10.44
CA SER A 106 4.61 11.82 -11.06
C SER A 106 5.78 10.96 -10.56
N ASP A 107 6.62 11.46 -9.64
CA ASP A 107 7.61 10.62 -8.98
C ASP A 107 6.94 9.53 -8.16
N LYS A 108 7.55 8.35 -8.18
CA LYS A 108 7.17 7.24 -7.30
C LYS A 108 8.06 7.25 -6.08
N VAL A 109 7.46 7.31 -4.90
CA VAL A 109 8.18 7.32 -3.62
C VAL A 109 7.60 6.32 -2.65
N THR A 110 8.46 5.79 -1.77
CA THR A 110 8.04 5.03 -0.59
C THR A 110 8.24 5.90 0.64
N VAL A 111 7.23 5.98 1.47
CA VAL A 111 7.21 6.82 2.66
C VAL A 111 6.93 5.98 3.89
N ARG A 112 7.78 6.12 4.90
CA ARG A 112 7.54 5.57 6.24
C ARG A 112 7.42 6.71 7.24
N GLY A 113 6.33 6.72 7.99
CA GLY A 113 6.08 7.76 8.99
C GLY A 113 4.84 7.48 9.81
N ASN A 114 4.50 8.41 10.66
CA ASN A 114 3.33 8.35 11.52
C ASN A 114 2.10 8.88 10.77
N TYR A 115 1.08 8.03 10.65
CA TYR A 115 -0.20 8.40 10.06
C TYR A 115 -1.11 9.06 11.09
N GLN A 116 -1.68 10.20 10.69
CA GLN A 116 -2.73 10.92 11.41
C GLN A 116 -3.96 11.01 10.53
N TRP A 117 -5.11 10.67 11.08
CA TRP A 117 -6.36 10.79 10.36
C TRP A 117 -6.71 12.24 10.06
N SER A 118 -7.21 12.51 8.88
CA SER A 118 -7.87 13.74 8.51
C SER A 118 -9.00 13.45 7.51
N GLU A 119 -9.99 14.34 7.43
CA GLU A 119 -11.12 14.20 6.49
C GLU A 119 -10.68 14.19 5.02
N LEU A 120 -9.48 14.68 4.72
CA LEU A 120 -8.91 14.77 3.37
C LEU A 120 -8.07 13.55 2.97
N GLY A 121 -8.16 12.43 3.72
CA GLY A 121 -7.46 11.19 3.41
C GLY A 121 -6.38 10.79 4.42
N GLY A 122 -5.84 11.76 5.16
CA GLY A 122 -4.83 11.58 6.20
C GLY A 122 -3.52 12.29 5.91
N VAL A 123 -2.70 12.37 6.96
CA VAL A 123 -1.38 13.00 6.93
C VAL A 123 -0.33 12.01 7.40
N ILE A 124 0.79 11.92 6.73
CA ILE A 124 1.98 11.20 7.21
C ILE A 124 3.03 12.25 7.60
N HIS A 125 3.49 12.19 8.82
CA HIS A 125 4.57 13.02 9.36
C HIS A 125 5.64 12.17 10.04
N GLY A 126 6.71 12.81 10.59
CA GLY A 126 7.79 12.07 11.23
C GLY A 126 8.55 11.18 10.24
N THR A 127 8.72 11.66 9.03
CA THR A 127 9.40 10.97 7.91
C THR A 127 10.91 11.22 7.90
N GLN A 128 11.47 11.51 9.05
CA GLN A 128 12.91 11.69 9.28
C GLN A 128 13.33 10.94 10.53
N ARG A 129 14.65 10.77 10.70
CA ARG A 129 15.21 10.19 11.91
C ARG A 129 15.05 11.17 13.08
N ASP A 130 14.48 10.66 14.17
CA ASP A 130 14.41 11.38 15.43
C ASP A 130 15.37 10.72 16.44
N TYR A 131 16.50 11.35 16.67
CA TYR A 131 17.53 10.85 17.59
C TYR A 131 17.14 10.96 19.08
N SER A 132 16.07 11.72 19.39
CA SER A 132 15.57 11.89 20.75
C SER A 132 14.67 10.74 21.22
N LEU A 133 14.15 9.97 20.28
CA LEU A 133 13.22 8.88 20.53
C LEU A 133 13.86 7.55 20.09
N ASP A 134 14.01 6.63 21.00
CA ASP A 134 14.42 5.23 20.73
C ASP A 134 13.27 4.46 20.03
N ARG A 135 12.66 5.07 19.01
CA ARG A 135 11.49 4.57 18.29
C ARG A 135 11.84 4.30 16.82
N MET A 136 10.96 3.55 16.16
CA MET A 136 11.08 3.27 14.73
C MET A 136 11.11 4.59 13.94
N HIS A 137 12.22 4.82 13.24
CA HIS A 137 12.45 6.03 12.47
C HIS A 137 11.62 6.04 11.19
N GLY A 138 11.12 7.23 10.82
CA GLY A 138 10.56 7.49 9.50
C GLY A 138 11.64 7.75 8.45
N TRP A 139 11.27 7.65 7.21
CA TRP A 139 12.14 7.94 6.06
C TRP A 139 11.30 8.10 4.79
N ILE A 140 11.92 8.67 3.76
CA ILE A 140 11.39 8.71 2.41
C ILE A 140 12.43 8.09 1.48
N GLU A 141 12.02 7.19 0.60
CA GLU A 141 12.85 6.64 -0.46
C GLU A 141 12.39 7.18 -1.81
N HIS A 142 13.32 7.79 -2.54
CA HIS A 142 13.13 8.34 -3.86
C HIS A 142 14.35 8.00 -4.73
N ASP A 143 14.13 7.47 -5.93
CA ASP A 143 15.17 7.03 -6.88
C ASP A 143 16.23 6.11 -6.25
N GLY A 144 15.78 5.17 -5.39
CA GLY A 144 16.67 4.22 -4.71
C GLY A 144 17.50 4.83 -3.59
N LYS A 145 17.36 6.11 -3.29
CA LYS A 145 18.01 6.78 -2.17
C LYS A 145 17.03 6.98 -1.01
N LYS A 146 17.47 6.62 0.17
CA LYS A 146 16.72 6.81 1.41
C LYS A 146 17.16 8.11 2.10
N TYR A 147 16.16 8.88 2.50
CA TYR A 147 16.28 10.15 3.23
C TYR A 147 15.63 9.97 4.61
N ASP A 148 16.40 9.89 5.65
CA ASP A 148 16.00 9.68 7.05
C ASP A 148 16.40 10.85 7.97
#